data_47752468867ef847cc48ccb9cc0244e6
#
_entry.id   47752468867ef847cc48ccb9cc0244e6
#
_cell.length_a   1.000
_cell.length_b   1.000
_cell.length_c   1.000
_cell.angle_alpha   90.00
_cell.angle_beta   90.00
_cell.angle_gamma   90.00
#
_symmetry.space_group_name_H-M   'P 1'
#
loop_
_entity.id
_entity.type
_entity.pdbx_description
1 polymer ?
#
loop_
_entity_poly.entity_id
_entity_poly.type
_entity_poly.pdbx_seq_one_letter_code
_entity_poly.pdbx_strand_id
1 'polypeptide(L)'
;MPILLRPRELEGLVDMKSAIDAVCEAYRGGTEYPVINAPRRRVHSPAGVRVSNFPGGVHALGVIGSGTRAELVRQAEGNQHYEFREHPVHVLNDSRTARLLAIVLGEVTEKTLGPSSLMAFRTAATSGVGFRYLVPENARSAGLFGSGGQAAYQLLALLTERPSISNVRVYSRDPENRRRFAEKYSKMFGVEIEPVDAPRAAVEPVDVIVCATNTNKVLFDGNWLHEGQHVTGIIGGNIQLVQGGFLKESRRELDDRTAERADLIVANLRESVSSEKQGDLWIPIERGLIKLEQIAELGELAAGKRAGRTGARQITYHKNNNGTGAADLAVTMLAYQKARALGRGTEIAI
;
A
#
# COMPACT_ATOMS: atom_id res chain seq x y z
N MET A 1 27.48 -13.85 -10.34
CA MET A 1 26.54 -14.93 -9.96
C MET A 1 25.32 -14.32 -9.29
N PRO A 2 24.12 -14.91 -9.40
CA PRO A 2 22.94 -14.48 -8.63
C PRO A 2 23.15 -14.70 -7.14
N ILE A 3 22.42 -13.97 -6.30
CA ILE A 3 22.52 -14.06 -4.85
C ILE A 3 21.19 -14.39 -4.18
N LEU A 4 21.25 -15.10 -3.07
CA LEU A 4 20.15 -15.27 -2.12
C LEU A 4 20.29 -14.23 -1.01
N LEU A 5 19.26 -13.43 -0.80
CA LEU A 5 19.15 -12.48 0.30
C LEU A 5 18.09 -12.95 1.31
N ARG A 6 18.47 -13.09 2.56
CA ARG A 6 17.59 -13.44 3.67
C ARG A 6 17.32 -12.20 4.51
N PRO A 7 16.32 -12.22 5.42
CA PRO A 7 15.96 -11.06 6.25
C PRO A 7 17.17 -10.38 6.94
N ARG A 8 18.08 -11.15 7.50
CA ARG A 8 19.29 -10.63 8.19
C ARG A 8 20.21 -9.82 7.26
N GLU A 9 20.25 -10.16 5.96
CA GLU A 9 21.06 -9.47 4.96
C GLU A 9 20.41 -8.18 4.46
N LEU A 10 19.10 -8.02 4.73
CA LEU A 10 18.29 -6.84 4.36
C LEU A 10 18.18 -5.81 5.50
N GLU A 11 18.69 -6.14 6.69
CA GLU A 11 18.54 -5.29 7.87
C GLU A 11 19.20 -3.92 7.67
N GLY A 12 18.40 -2.86 7.89
CA GLY A 12 18.85 -1.46 7.81
C GLY A 12 19.19 -0.97 6.41
N LEU A 13 18.91 -1.73 5.36
CA LEU A 13 19.25 -1.34 3.98
C LEU A 13 18.28 -0.33 3.38
N VAL A 14 17.02 -0.35 3.74
CA VAL A 14 16.00 0.48 3.11
C VAL A 14 15.34 1.37 4.15
N ASP A 15 15.26 2.66 3.86
CA ASP A 15 14.49 3.64 4.61
C ASP A 15 13.23 4.04 3.82
N MET A 16 12.26 4.64 4.50
CA MET A 16 10.96 4.98 3.90
C MET A 16 11.11 5.98 2.74
N LYS A 17 11.96 6.98 2.88
CA LYS A 17 12.16 8.01 1.83
C LYS A 17 12.70 7.40 0.55
N SER A 18 13.78 6.61 0.64
CA SER A 18 14.37 5.92 -0.51
C SER A 18 13.38 4.94 -1.17
N ALA A 19 12.54 4.28 -0.35
CA ALA A 19 11.51 3.38 -0.88
C ALA A 19 10.41 4.13 -1.62
N ILE A 20 9.94 5.27 -1.09
CA ILE A 20 8.94 6.13 -1.77
C ILE A 20 9.50 6.60 -3.11
N ASP A 21 10.74 7.03 -3.16
CA ASP A 21 11.39 7.51 -4.38
C ASP A 21 11.52 6.39 -5.43
N ALA A 22 11.94 5.20 -5.02
CA ALA A 22 12.04 4.03 -5.91
C ALA A 22 10.67 3.59 -6.45
N VAL A 23 9.63 3.61 -5.62
CA VAL A 23 8.25 3.29 -6.02
C VAL A 23 7.68 4.35 -6.96
N CYS A 24 7.95 5.63 -6.71
CA CYS A 24 7.57 6.73 -7.59
C CYS A 24 8.16 6.54 -8.99
N GLU A 25 9.44 6.21 -9.07
CA GLU A 25 10.13 5.93 -10.32
C GLU A 25 9.55 4.71 -11.06
N ALA A 26 9.19 3.65 -10.32
CA ALA A 26 8.57 2.47 -10.91
C ALA A 26 7.23 2.80 -11.58
N TYR A 27 6.36 3.54 -10.90
CA TYR A 27 5.08 3.93 -11.47
C TYR A 27 5.23 4.93 -12.62
N ARG A 28 6.18 5.86 -12.54
CA ARG A 28 6.51 6.77 -13.64
C ARG A 28 6.87 6.00 -14.91
N GLY A 29 7.79 5.05 -14.80
CA GLY A 29 8.19 4.20 -15.92
C GLY A 29 7.07 3.34 -16.49
N GLY A 30 6.09 2.93 -15.68
CA GLY A 30 4.90 2.20 -16.11
C GLY A 30 4.02 2.97 -17.08
N THR A 31 4.11 4.31 -17.12
CA THR A 31 3.37 5.11 -18.12
C THR A 31 3.99 5.09 -19.53
N GLU A 32 5.25 4.74 -19.62
CA GLU A 32 6.00 4.57 -20.87
C GLU A 32 5.96 3.12 -21.36
N TYR A 33 5.95 2.19 -20.41
CA TYR A 33 5.95 0.74 -20.62
C TYR A 33 4.81 0.07 -19.85
N PRO A 34 3.54 0.20 -20.26
CA PRO A 34 2.39 -0.26 -19.49
C PRO A 34 2.41 -1.74 -19.15
N VAL A 35 3.00 -2.57 -20.01
CA VAL A 35 3.08 -4.03 -19.82
C VAL A 35 4.05 -4.46 -18.72
N ILE A 36 4.82 -3.53 -18.13
CA ILE A 36 5.81 -3.84 -17.09
C ILE A 36 5.15 -4.04 -15.71
N ASN A 37 3.88 -3.73 -15.57
CA ASN A 37 3.11 -3.93 -14.35
C ASN A 37 1.80 -4.64 -14.67
N ALA A 38 1.35 -5.52 -13.80
CA ALA A 38 0.14 -6.30 -14.03
C ALA A 38 -0.66 -6.49 -12.73
N PRO A 39 -1.98 -6.75 -12.85
CA PRO A 39 -2.78 -7.17 -11.72
C PRO A 39 -2.24 -8.45 -11.08
N ARG A 40 -2.35 -8.53 -9.74
CA ARG A 40 -1.95 -9.75 -9.04
C ARG A 40 -2.85 -10.92 -9.41
N ARG A 41 -2.29 -12.12 -9.29
CA ARG A 41 -3.01 -13.38 -9.49
C ARG A 41 -2.96 -14.22 -8.21
N ARG A 42 -4.02 -15.02 -7.99
CA ARG A 42 -4.13 -15.91 -6.83
C ARG A 42 -4.60 -17.30 -7.25
N VAL A 43 -4.04 -18.29 -6.58
CA VAL A 43 -4.52 -19.67 -6.62
C VAL A 43 -4.84 -20.12 -5.19
N HIS A 44 -5.78 -21.02 -5.04
CA HIS A 44 -6.27 -21.49 -3.75
C HIS A 44 -6.36 -23.00 -3.74
N SER A 45 -6.00 -23.62 -2.62
CA SER A 45 -6.25 -25.04 -2.39
C SER A 45 -7.53 -25.23 -1.55
N PRO A 46 -8.17 -26.41 -1.64
CA PRO A 46 -9.31 -26.74 -0.77
C PRO A 46 -8.98 -26.70 0.73
N ALA A 47 -7.71 -26.87 1.10
CA ALA A 47 -7.25 -26.78 2.49
C ALA A 47 -7.18 -25.33 3.02
N GLY A 48 -7.49 -24.33 2.19
CA GLY A 48 -7.45 -22.92 2.58
C GLY A 48 -6.08 -22.27 2.38
N VAL A 49 -5.13 -22.95 1.73
CA VAL A 49 -3.87 -22.32 1.34
C VAL A 49 -4.09 -21.45 0.11
N ARG A 50 -3.64 -20.22 0.19
CA ARG A 50 -3.65 -19.24 -0.90
C ARG A 50 -2.23 -18.86 -1.27
N VAL A 51 -1.92 -18.89 -2.57
CA VAL A 51 -0.69 -18.31 -3.11
C VAL A 51 -1.07 -17.09 -3.94
N SER A 52 -0.44 -15.96 -3.66
CA SER A 52 -0.58 -14.72 -4.42
C SER A 52 0.71 -14.44 -5.17
N ASN A 53 0.60 -14.08 -6.45
CA ASN A 53 1.72 -13.70 -7.31
C ASN A 53 1.54 -12.24 -7.77
N PHE A 54 2.64 -11.49 -7.76
CA PHE A 54 2.71 -10.06 -8.05
C PHE A 54 3.77 -9.82 -9.13
N PRO A 55 3.43 -10.08 -10.41
CA PRO A 55 4.37 -9.83 -11.51
C PRO A 55 4.54 -8.33 -11.75
N GLY A 56 5.74 -7.95 -12.16
CA GLY A 56 6.04 -6.56 -12.47
C GLY A 56 7.48 -6.36 -12.89
N GLY A 57 7.85 -5.10 -13.09
CA GLY A 57 9.22 -4.69 -13.40
C GLY A 57 9.40 -3.21 -13.17
N VAL A 58 10.64 -2.76 -13.21
CA VAL A 58 11.02 -1.35 -13.13
C VAL A 58 12.03 -1.08 -14.24
N HIS A 59 11.58 -0.44 -15.31
CA HIS A 59 12.40 -0.21 -16.50
C HIS A 59 13.69 0.56 -16.16
N ALA A 60 13.58 1.66 -15.43
CA ALA A 60 14.73 2.48 -15.04
C ALA A 60 15.76 1.75 -14.18
N LEU A 61 15.34 0.73 -13.41
CA LEU A 61 16.24 -0.10 -12.61
C LEU A 61 16.70 -1.36 -13.33
N GLY A 62 16.28 -1.59 -14.57
CA GLY A 62 16.66 -2.76 -15.35
C GLY A 62 16.19 -4.10 -14.75
N VAL A 63 15.08 -4.13 -14.01
CA VAL A 63 14.58 -5.31 -13.33
C VAL A 63 13.19 -5.71 -13.79
N ILE A 64 12.97 -7.01 -13.91
CA ILE A 64 11.66 -7.65 -14.13
C ILE A 64 11.59 -8.91 -13.27
N GLY A 65 10.39 -9.32 -12.87
CA GLY A 65 10.24 -10.51 -12.03
C GLY A 65 8.91 -10.60 -11.33
N SER A 66 8.90 -11.22 -10.16
CA SER A 66 7.67 -11.30 -9.39
C SER A 66 7.93 -11.51 -7.90
N GLY A 67 7.00 -11.00 -7.09
CA GLY A 67 6.87 -11.39 -5.70
C GLY A 67 5.80 -12.47 -5.54
N THR A 68 5.99 -13.39 -4.60
CA THR A 68 4.98 -14.40 -4.25
C THR A 68 4.85 -14.56 -2.75
N ARG A 69 3.65 -14.89 -2.27
CA ARG A 69 3.40 -15.21 -0.86
C ARG A 69 2.37 -16.33 -0.73
N ALA A 70 2.69 -17.30 0.12
CA ALA A 70 1.75 -18.32 0.57
C ALA A 70 1.14 -17.94 1.92
N GLU A 71 -0.15 -18.19 2.10
CA GLU A 71 -0.89 -17.87 3.32
C GLU A 71 -1.91 -18.98 3.60
N LEU A 72 -2.04 -19.40 4.86
CA LEU A 72 -3.14 -20.25 5.31
C LEU A 72 -4.24 -19.36 5.87
N VAL A 73 -5.39 -19.36 5.20
CA VAL A 73 -6.51 -18.45 5.50
C VAL A 73 -7.70 -19.27 5.97
N ARG A 74 -8.28 -18.88 7.10
CA ARG A 74 -9.57 -19.38 7.59
C ARG A 74 -10.60 -18.28 7.59
N GLN A 75 -11.84 -18.65 7.49
CA GLN A 75 -12.96 -17.73 7.73
C GLN A 75 -13.48 -17.91 9.14
N ALA A 76 -13.58 -16.81 9.86
CA ALA A 76 -14.23 -16.77 11.16
C ALA A 76 -15.15 -15.54 11.19
N GLU A 77 -16.43 -15.74 11.45
CA GLU A 77 -17.43 -14.67 11.60
C GLU A 77 -17.47 -13.65 10.44
N GLY A 78 -17.25 -14.13 9.22
CA GLY A 78 -17.24 -13.26 8.02
C GLY A 78 -15.95 -12.46 7.82
N ASN A 79 -14.95 -12.64 8.67
CA ASN A 79 -13.63 -12.02 8.55
C ASN A 79 -12.58 -13.05 8.13
N GLN A 80 -11.56 -12.59 7.39
CA GLN A 80 -10.39 -13.43 7.13
C GLN A 80 -9.51 -13.49 8.38
N HIS A 81 -9.21 -14.71 8.81
CA HIS A 81 -8.20 -14.99 9.81
C HIS A 81 -7.01 -15.70 9.15
N TYR A 82 -5.82 -15.17 9.37
CA TYR A 82 -4.59 -15.75 8.86
C TYR A 82 -3.97 -16.62 9.97
N GLU A 83 -4.08 -17.94 9.82
CA GLU A 83 -3.41 -18.87 10.73
C GLU A 83 -1.90 -18.87 10.52
N PHE A 84 -1.48 -18.73 9.27
CA PHE A 84 -0.07 -18.68 8.90
C PHE A 84 0.14 -17.78 7.69
N ARG A 85 1.26 -17.08 7.69
CA ARG A 85 1.75 -16.29 6.56
C ARG A 85 3.23 -16.58 6.39
N GLU A 86 3.58 -17.11 5.22
CA GLU A 86 4.98 -17.28 4.84
C GLU A 86 5.61 -15.93 4.50
N HIS A 87 6.91 -15.85 4.65
CA HIS A 87 7.67 -14.72 4.13
C HIS A 87 7.48 -14.61 2.61
N PRO A 88 7.27 -13.40 2.07
CA PRO A 88 7.20 -13.24 0.63
C PRO A 88 8.57 -13.57 0.01
N VAL A 89 8.54 -14.19 -1.16
CA VAL A 89 9.73 -14.47 -1.97
C VAL A 89 9.67 -13.61 -3.22
N HIS A 90 10.75 -12.89 -3.51
CA HIS A 90 10.89 -12.11 -4.74
C HIS A 90 11.99 -12.70 -5.61
N VAL A 91 11.69 -12.88 -6.89
CA VAL A 91 12.66 -13.28 -7.92
C VAL A 91 12.95 -12.07 -8.78
N LEU A 92 14.21 -11.67 -8.84
CA LEU A 92 14.69 -10.54 -9.64
C LEU A 92 15.46 -11.05 -10.84
N ASN A 93 15.04 -10.65 -12.03
CA ASN A 93 15.73 -10.90 -13.28
C ASN A 93 16.16 -9.59 -13.92
N ASP A 94 17.32 -9.58 -14.57
CA ASP A 94 17.72 -8.49 -15.42
C ASP A 94 16.77 -8.37 -16.61
N SER A 95 16.16 -7.21 -16.80
CA SER A 95 15.12 -7.00 -17.82
C SER A 95 15.64 -6.97 -19.26
N ARG A 96 16.97 -6.94 -19.46
CA ARG A 96 17.62 -6.90 -20.78
C ARG A 96 18.17 -8.27 -21.19
N THR A 97 18.66 -9.04 -20.21
CA THR A 97 19.39 -10.29 -20.47
C THR A 97 18.65 -11.53 -19.96
N ALA A 98 17.52 -11.35 -19.26
CA ALA A 98 16.75 -12.39 -18.57
C ALA A 98 17.54 -13.14 -17.47
N ARG A 99 18.78 -12.76 -17.17
CA ARG A 99 19.59 -13.42 -16.16
C ARG A 99 19.00 -13.23 -14.76
N LEU A 100 19.01 -14.28 -13.97
CA LEU A 100 18.66 -14.18 -12.55
C LEU A 100 19.65 -13.27 -11.84
N LEU A 101 19.17 -12.26 -11.12
CA LEU A 101 19.94 -11.36 -10.28
C LEU A 101 19.94 -11.81 -8.82
N ALA A 102 18.76 -12.10 -8.29
CA ALA A 102 18.59 -12.48 -6.90
C ALA A 102 17.30 -13.24 -6.64
N ILE A 103 17.30 -14.04 -5.56
CA ILE A 103 16.13 -14.48 -4.83
C ILE A 103 16.14 -13.77 -3.48
N VAL A 104 15.08 -13.07 -3.14
CA VAL A 104 14.97 -12.26 -1.92
C VAL A 104 13.86 -12.81 -1.04
N LEU A 105 14.21 -13.24 0.16
CA LEU A 105 13.28 -13.71 1.18
C LEU A 105 12.89 -12.52 2.06
N GLY A 106 11.63 -12.15 1.98
CA GLY A 106 11.18 -10.80 2.17
C GLY A 106 10.78 -10.30 3.53
N GLU A 107 11.69 -10.12 4.45
CA GLU A 107 11.52 -9.13 5.51
C GLU A 107 12.51 -7.98 5.33
N VAL A 108 12.05 -6.76 5.62
CA VAL A 108 12.88 -5.56 5.67
C VAL A 108 12.84 -5.06 7.11
N THR A 109 13.97 -4.79 7.69
CA THR A 109 14.04 -4.08 8.98
C THR A 109 14.23 -2.60 8.68
N GLU A 110 13.17 -1.84 8.88
CA GLU A 110 13.24 -0.39 8.84
C GLU A 110 13.75 0.11 10.21
N LYS A 111 14.62 1.14 10.19
CA LYS A 111 15.35 1.59 11.38
C LYS A 111 14.44 2.02 12.54
N THR A 112 13.30 2.63 12.23
CA THR A 112 12.39 3.20 13.20
C THR A 112 11.39 2.15 13.73
N LEU A 113 10.82 1.34 12.83
CA LEU A 113 9.70 0.44 13.14
C LEU A 113 10.12 -1.01 13.37
N GLY A 114 11.34 -1.37 13.00
CA GLY A 114 11.84 -2.73 13.12
C GLY A 114 11.40 -3.66 11.96
N PRO A 115 11.37 -4.99 12.19
CA PRO A 115 11.08 -5.95 11.14
C PRO A 115 9.67 -5.82 10.57
N SER A 116 9.57 -5.88 9.24
CA SER A 116 8.29 -5.97 8.54
C SER A 116 8.42 -6.78 7.26
N SER A 117 7.33 -7.37 6.80
CA SER A 117 7.33 -7.94 5.47
C SER A 117 7.59 -6.83 4.43
N LEU A 118 8.43 -7.12 3.46
CA LEU A 118 8.76 -6.22 2.36
C LEU A 118 7.48 -5.71 1.66
N MET A 119 6.46 -6.56 1.52
CA MET A 119 5.18 -6.16 0.96
C MET A 119 4.41 -5.15 1.83
N ALA A 120 4.51 -5.24 3.17
CA ALA A 120 3.86 -4.26 4.04
C ALA A 120 4.55 -2.90 3.97
N PHE A 121 5.87 -2.90 4.01
CA PHE A 121 6.71 -1.71 3.87
C PHE A 121 6.49 -1.02 2.51
N ARG A 122 6.52 -1.78 1.41
CA ARG A 122 6.24 -1.28 0.07
C ARG A 122 4.83 -0.68 -0.05
N THR A 123 3.81 -1.26 0.60
CA THR A 123 2.46 -0.70 0.59
C THR A 123 2.45 0.71 1.16
N ALA A 124 3.16 0.95 2.26
CA ALA A 124 3.31 2.27 2.82
C ALA A 124 4.10 3.22 1.90
N ALA A 125 5.19 2.75 1.30
CA ALA A 125 5.95 3.53 0.33
C ALA A 125 5.08 3.96 -0.87
N THR A 126 4.18 3.08 -1.33
CA THR A 126 3.21 3.43 -2.39
C THR A 126 2.21 4.51 -1.94
N SER A 127 1.71 4.44 -0.69
CA SER A 127 0.91 5.54 -0.14
C SER A 127 1.72 6.83 -0.06
N GLY A 128 3.00 6.76 0.27
CA GLY A 128 3.91 7.90 0.28
C GLY A 128 3.97 8.63 -1.05
N VAL A 129 3.99 7.90 -2.17
CA VAL A 129 3.87 8.52 -3.50
C VAL A 129 2.53 9.23 -3.64
N GLY A 130 1.42 8.62 -3.22
CA GLY A 130 0.11 9.28 -3.19
C GLY A 130 0.12 10.54 -2.31
N PHE A 131 0.71 10.48 -1.12
CA PHE A 131 0.81 11.64 -0.23
C PHE A 131 1.60 12.79 -0.85
N ARG A 132 2.67 12.49 -1.57
CA ARG A 132 3.49 13.49 -2.27
C ARG A 132 2.68 14.38 -3.21
N TYR A 133 1.75 13.79 -3.96
CA TYR A 133 0.99 14.49 -5.00
C TYR A 133 -0.40 14.96 -4.57
N LEU A 134 -0.96 14.40 -3.50
CA LEU A 134 -2.38 14.57 -3.17
C LEU A 134 -2.65 15.23 -1.82
N VAL A 135 -1.74 15.11 -0.85
CA VAL A 135 -1.89 15.76 0.45
C VAL A 135 -1.47 17.23 0.37
N PRO A 136 -2.22 18.17 0.96
CA PRO A 136 -1.79 19.56 1.03
C PRO A 136 -0.40 19.71 1.67
N GLU A 137 0.43 20.60 1.12
CA GLU A 137 1.77 20.83 1.67
C GLU A 137 1.75 21.38 3.11
N ASN A 138 0.71 22.14 3.42
CA ASN A 138 0.50 22.75 4.73
C ASN A 138 -0.35 21.88 5.68
N ALA A 139 -0.61 20.62 5.36
CA ALA A 139 -1.35 19.69 6.23
C ALA A 139 -0.69 19.59 7.61
N ARG A 140 -1.49 19.62 8.69
CA ARG A 140 -1.05 19.60 10.10
C ARG A 140 -1.58 18.42 10.88
N SER A 141 -2.65 17.80 10.39
CA SER A 141 -3.41 16.80 11.13
C SER A 141 -3.77 15.57 10.27
N ALA A 142 -3.81 14.42 10.93
CA ALA A 142 -4.22 13.17 10.27
C ALA A 142 -5.15 12.34 11.14
N GLY A 143 -6.11 11.68 10.49
CA GLY A 143 -6.93 10.62 11.07
C GLY A 143 -6.44 9.27 10.56
N LEU A 144 -6.21 8.34 11.47
CA LEU A 144 -5.70 7.01 11.16
C LEU A 144 -6.71 5.95 11.60
N PHE A 145 -7.22 5.19 10.66
CA PHE A 145 -8.07 4.04 10.92
C PHE A 145 -7.23 2.76 10.94
N GLY A 146 -7.17 2.10 12.10
CA GLY A 146 -6.38 0.92 12.36
C GLY A 146 -5.23 1.19 13.32
N SER A 147 -4.84 0.16 14.08
CA SER A 147 -3.76 0.18 15.08
C SER A 147 -2.80 -1.00 14.95
N GLY A 148 -2.74 -1.59 13.75
CA GLY A 148 -1.82 -2.68 13.40
C GLY A 148 -0.52 -2.20 12.76
N GLY A 149 0.34 -3.15 12.39
CA GLY A 149 1.64 -2.85 11.76
C GLY A 149 1.51 -2.01 10.48
N GLN A 150 0.50 -2.26 9.65
CA GLN A 150 0.25 -1.42 8.46
C GLN A 150 -0.01 0.04 8.83
N ALA A 151 -0.79 0.30 9.88
CA ALA A 151 -1.08 1.66 10.31
C ALA A 151 0.19 2.44 10.69
N ALA A 152 1.13 1.78 11.38
CA ALA A 152 2.41 2.40 11.75
C ALA A 152 3.27 2.74 10.52
N TYR A 153 3.37 1.83 9.54
CA TYR A 153 4.11 2.08 8.30
C TYR A 153 3.46 3.16 7.43
N GLN A 154 2.11 3.19 7.37
CA GLN A 154 1.37 4.25 6.67
C GLN A 154 1.64 5.63 7.31
N LEU A 155 1.64 5.68 8.65
CA LEU A 155 1.96 6.91 9.37
C LEU A 155 3.41 7.35 9.12
N LEU A 156 4.38 6.40 9.14
CA LEU A 156 5.77 6.70 8.80
C LEU A 156 5.89 7.30 7.39
N ALA A 157 5.22 6.72 6.40
CA ALA A 157 5.23 7.24 5.03
C ALA A 157 4.59 8.64 4.93
N LEU A 158 3.49 8.87 5.66
CA LEU A 158 2.85 10.17 5.71
C LEU A 158 3.77 11.24 6.32
N LEU A 159 4.37 10.95 7.47
CA LEU A 159 5.30 11.88 8.13
C LEU A 159 6.58 12.11 7.33
N THR A 160 7.01 11.12 6.54
CA THR A 160 8.16 11.26 5.61
C THR A 160 7.87 12.28 4.50
N GLU A 161 6.66 12.27 3.94
CA GLU A 161 6.28 13.19 2.85
C GLU A 161 5.65 14.50 3.36
N ARG A 162 5.13 14.51 4.57
CA ARG A 162 4.49 15.68 5.22
C ARG A 162 4.96 15.84 6.67
N PRO A 163 6.21 16.28 6.88
CA PRO A 163 6.77 16.45 8.22
C PRO A 163 6.08 17.58 9.02
N SER A 164 5.22 18.37 8.37
CA SER A 164 4.38 19.37 9.01
C SER A 164 3.24 18.82 9.86
N ILE A 165 2.90 17.51 9.69
CA ILE A 165 1.85 16.87 10.48
C ILE A 165 2.39 16.62 11.89
N SER A 166 1.70 17.21 12.88
CA SER A 166 2.05 17.11 14.30
C SER A 166 0.95 16.46 15.14
N ASN A 167 -0.29 16.41 14.64
CA ASN A 167 -1.44 15.89 15.36
C ASN A 167 -2.06 14.73 14.60
N VAL A 168 -2.19 13.58 15.25
CA VAL A 168 -2.78 12.37 14.65
C VAL A 168 -3.89 11.87 15.56
N ARG A 169 -5.05 11.53 14.98
CA ARG A 169 -6.16 10.89 15.69
C ARG A 169 -6.28 9.45 15.24
N VAL A 170 -6.12 8.49 16.16
CA VAL A 170 -6.18 7.09 15.82
C VAL A 170 -7.49 6.46 16.31
N TYR A 171 -8.19 5.82 15.39
CA TYR A 171 -9.38 5.02 15.69
C TYR A 171 -9.14 3.55 15.32
N SER A 172 -9.50 2.66 16.22
CA SER A 172 -9.69 1.22 15.95
C SER A 172 -10.77 0.67 16.86
N ARG A 173 -11.37 -0.47 16.48
CA ARG A 173 -12.47 -1.08 17.25
C ARG A 173 -12.11 -1.38 18.69
N ASP A 174 -10.89 -1.85 18.90
CA ASP A 174 -10.36 -2.20 20.21
C ASP A 174 -9.73 -0.96 20.86
N PRO A 175 -10.30 -0.47 21.99
CA PRO A 175 -9.80 0.71 22.70
C PRO A 175 -8.37 0.54 23.22
N GLU A 176 -8.02 -0.67 23.68
CA GLU A 176 -6.71 -0.96 24.22
C GLU A 176 -5.63 -0.93 23.13
N ASN A 177 -5.94 -1.50 21.94
CA ASN A 177 -5.01 -1.48 20.82
C ASN A 177 -4.73 -0.06 20.33
N ARG A 178 -5.75 0.81 20.24
CA ARG A 178 -5.53 2.21 19.81
C ARG A 178 -4.77 3.02 20.85
N ARG A 179 -4.99 2.78 22.15
CA ARG A 179 -4.24 3.42 23.24
C ARG A 179 -2.77 3.04 23.20
N ARG A 180 -2.48 1.72 23.12
CA ARG A 180 -1.10 1.21 23.00
C ARG A 180 -0.41 1.74 21.73
N PHE A 181 -1.14 1.84 20.64
CA PHE A 181 -0.62 2.42 19.40
C PHE A 181 -0.22 3.89 19.63
N ALA A 182 -1.11 4.70 20.21
CA ALA A 182 -0.85 6.10 20.49
C ALA A 182 0.37 6.29 21.41
N GLU A 183 0.43 5.58 22.53
CA GLU A 183 1.55 5.65 23.48
C GLU A 183 2.90 5.29 22.85
N LYS A 184 2.92 4.19 22.08
CA LYS A 184 4.14 3.69 21.45
C LYS A 184 4.64 4.66 20.38
N TYR A 185 3.77 5.03 19.47
CA TYR A 185 4.17 5.73 18.25
C TYR A 185 4.24 7.25 18.40
N SER A 186 3.58 7.85 19.40
CA SER A 186 3.81 9.27 19.75
C SER A 186 5.28 9.50 20.13
N LYS A 187 5.81 8.64 20.99
CA LYS A 187 7.22 8.73 21.41
C LYS A 187 8.18 8.46 20.25
N MET A 188 7.84 7.47 19.44
CA MET A 188 8.70 7.02 18.34
C MET A 188 8.80 8.03 17.20
N PHE A 189 7.71 8.68 16.84
CA PHE A 189 7.64 9.62 15.73
C PHE A 189 7.76 11.10 16.16
N GLY A 190 7.69 11.39 17.46
CA GLY A 190 7.74 12.76 17.97
C GLY A 190 6.52 13.60 17.58
N VAL A 191 5.35 12.96 17.40
CA VAL A 191 4.07 13.61 17.07
C VAL A 191 3.03 13.27 18.11
N GLU A 192 2.05 14.14 18.31
CA GLU A 192 0.92 13.86 19.17
C GLU A 192 -0.03 12.84 18.50
N ILE A 193 -0.30 11.71 19.16
CA ILE A 193 -1.27 10.73 18.69
C ILE A 193 -2.35 10.55 19.75
N GLU A 194 -3.55 11.02 19.46
CA GLU A 194 -4.74 10.95 20.31
C GLU A 194 -5.56 9.70 19.94
N PRO A 195 -5.79 8.75 20.87
CA PRO A 195 -6.74 7.67 20.65
C PRO A 195 -8.17 8.22 20.79
N VAL A 196 -8.98 8.09 19.73
CA VAL A 196 -10.37 8.60 19.71
C VAL A 196 -11.40 7.49 19.78
N ASP A 197 -12.56 7.76 20.39
CA ASP A 197 -13.58 6.76 20.68
C ASP A 197 -14.61 6.59 19.54
N ALA A 198 -14.69 7.55 18.63
CA ALA A 198 -15.64 7.53 17.53
C ALA A 198 -14.95 7.72 16.17
N PRO A 199 -15.40 7.01 15.11
CA PRO A 199 -14.85 7.20 13.76
C PRO A 199 -14.89 8.66 13.29
N ARG A 200 -15.96 9.37 13.59
CA ARG A 200 -16.17 10.77 13.19
C ARG A 200 -15.06 11.70 13.71
N ALA A 201 -14.58 11.45 14.92
CA ALA A 201 -13.49 12.22 15.50
C ALA A 201 -12.15 12.05 14.76
N ALA A 202 -11.97 10.97 14.00
CA ALA A 202 -10.81 10.73 13.15
C ALA A 202 -11.02 11.20 11.69
N VAL A 203 -12.17 11.81 11.36
CA VAL A 203 -12.49 12.28 10.01
C VAL A 203 -12.64 13.79 9.95
N GLU A 204 -13.53 14.36 10.75
CA GLU A 204 -13.94 15.76 10.58
C GLU A 204 -12.83 16.79 10.85
N PRO A 205 -12.01 16.66 11.92
CA PRO A 205 -11.08 17.73 12.26
C PRO A 205 -9.66 17.55 11.69
N VAL A 206 -9.51 16.80 10.60
CA VAL A 206 -8.18 16.45 10.07
C VAL A 206 -8.03 16.78 8.60
N ASP A 207 -6.77 17.01 8.17
CA ASP A 207 -6.43 17.29 6.77
C ASP A 207 -6.32 16.01 5.93
N VAL A 208 -5.87 14.91 6.57
CA VAL A 208 -5.56 13.63 5.91
C VAL A 208 -6.22 12.48 6.63
N ILE A 209 -6.86 11.58 5.91
CA ILE A 209 -7.47 10.37 6.44
C ILE A 209 -6.76 9.16 5.83
N VAL A 210 -6.24 8.27 6.67
CA VAL A 210 -5.54 7.06 6.25
C VAL A 210 -6.27 5.83 6.80
N CYS A 211 -6.80 5.00 5.90
CA CYS A 211 -7.50 3.76 6.24
C CYS A 211 -6.55 2.58 6.06
N ALA A 212 -6.12 1.99 7.19
CA ALA A 212 -5.14 0.90 7.25
C ALA A 212 -5.65 -0.28 8.10
N THR A 213 -6.84 -0.78 7.73
CA THR A 213 -7.52 -1.85 8.46
C THR A 213 -7.56 -3.17 7.69
N ASN A 214 -7.98 -4.23 8.35
CA ASN A 214 -8.33 -5.50 7.73
C ASN A 214 -9.85 -5.75 7.73
N THR A 215 -10.65 -4.71 7.90
CA THR A 215 -12.11 -4.79 7.96
C THR A 215 -12.75 -5.18 6.64
N ASN A 216 -14.00 -5.65 6.69
CA ASN A 216 -14.91 -5.79 5.54
C ASN A 216 -16.09 -4.81 5.64
N LYS A 217 -16.00 -3.81 6.50
CA LYS A 217 -17.07 -2.85 6.74
C LYS A 217 -16.59 -1.45 6.41
N VAL A 218 -17.51 -0.63 5.93
CA VAL A 218 -17.31 0.81 5.77
C VAL A 218 -16.91 1.42 7.12
N LEU A 219 -15.84 2.21 7.11
CA LEU A 219 -15.22 2.77 8.31
C LEU A 219 -15.89 4.05 8.77
N PHE A 220 -16.37 4.86 7.84
CA PHE A 220 -17.02 6.14 8.13
C PHE A 220 -17.98 6.55 7.00
N ASP A 221 -18.84 7.50 7.28
CA ASP A 221 -19.75 8.11 6.32
C ASP A 221 -19.01 9.20 5.52
N GLY A 222 -18.95 9.06 4.20
CA GLY A 222 -18.32 10.03 3.30
C GLY A 222 -18.92 11.42 3.36
N ASN A 223 -20.14 11.60 3.91
CA ASN A 223 -20.72 12.90 4.16
C ASN A 223 -19.96 13.72 5.24
N TRP A 224 -19.17 13.07 6.10
CA TRP A 224 -18.35 13.75 7.09
C TRP A 224 -17.10 14.41 6.49
N LEU A 225 -16.73 14.07 5.27
CA LEU A 225 -15.62 14.73 4.59
C LEU A 225 -15.95 16.23 4.39
N HIS A 226 -14.92 17.04 4.42
CA HIS A 226 -15.01 18.45 4.05
C HIS A 226 -13.99 18.81 2.97
N GLU A 227 -14.14 19.99 2.39
CA GLU A 227 -13.24 20.51 1.37
C GLU A 227 -11.79 20.51 1.83
N GLY A 228 -10.87 20.19 0.94
CA GLY A 228 -9.44 20.18 1.19
C GLY A 228 -8.85 18.89 1.73
N GLN A 229 -9.67 17.94 2.20
CA GLN A 229 -9.18 16.68 2.76
C GLN A 229 -8.56 15.75 1.71
N HIS A 230 -7.66 14.89 2.18
CA HIS A 230 -7.16 13.75 1.45
C HIS A 230 -7.56 12.45 2.14
N VAL A 231 -7.98 11.44 1.35
CA VAL A 231 -8.30 10.09 1.83
C VAL A 231 -7.39 9.07 1.15
N THR A 232 -6.77 8.18 1.92
CA THR A 232 -6.06 7.00 1.40
C THR A 232 -6.68 5.73 1.96
N GLY A 233 -7.09 4.80 1.08
CA GLY A 233 -7.56 3.46 1.44
C GLY A 233 -6.60 2.38 0.92
N ILE A 234 -6.22 1.41 1.78
CA ILE A 234 -5.24 0.38 1.41
C ILE A 234 -5.82 -1.03 1.28
N ILE A 235 -7.11 -1.22 1.49
CA ILE A 235 -7.70 -2.56 1.41
C ILE A 235 -7.60 -3.11 -0.03
N GLY A 236 -7.10 -4.33 -0.17
CA GLY A 236 -6.87 -4.91 -1.50
C GLY A 236 -8.14 -5.43 -2.15
N GLY A 237 -8.14 -5.48 -3.50
CA GLY A 237 -9.17 -6.14 -4.30
C GLY A 237 -9.21 -7.64 -4.07
N ASN A 238 -10.39 -8.24 -4.14
CA ASN A 238 -10.62 -9.57 -3.60
C ASN A 238 -11.59 -10.45 -4.38
N ILE A 239 -11.87 -10.15 -5.65
CA ILE A 239 -12.78 -10.99 -6.42
C ILE A 239 -12.34 -12.47 -6.44
N GLN A 240 -11.03 -12.71 -6.54
CA GLN A 240 -10.49 -14.08 -6.51
C GLN A 240 -10.69 -14.74 -5.13
N LEU A 241 -10.78 -13.96 -4.05
CA LEU A 241 -11.11 -14.48 -2.72
C LEU A 241 -12.60 -14.82 -2.62
N VAL A 242 -13.46 -14.06 -3.31
CA VAL A 242 -14.89 -14.40 -3.42
C VAL A 242 -15.07 -15.66 -4.26
N GLN A 243 -14.43 -15.73 -5.43
CA GLN A 243 -14.45 -16.90 -6.31
C GLN A 243 -13.90 -18.17 -5.64
N GLY A 244 -12.89 -18.02 -4.78
CA GLY A 244 -12.30 -19.11 -4.00
C GLY A 244 -13.09 -19.47 -2.72
N GLY A 245 -14.25 -18.82 -2.47
CA GLY A 245 -15.07 -19.08 -1.28
C GLY A 245 -14.50 -18.52 0.04
N PHE A 246 -13.45 -17.70 -0.02
CA PHE A 246 -12.82 -17.10 1.17
C PHE A 246 -13.55 -15.84 1.66
N LEU A 247 -14.35 -15.21 0.81
CA LEU A 247 -15.18 -14.06 1.14
C LEU A 247 -16.56 -14.21 0.50
N LYS A 248 -17.58 -13.67 1.13
CA LYS A 248 -18.94 -13.60 0.57
C LYS A 248 -19.05 -12.52 -0.51
N GLU A 249 -18.34 -11.40 -0.33
CA GLU A 249 -18.37 -10.24 -1.22
C GLU A 249 -17.00 -9.55 -1.25
N SER A 250 -16.78 -8.68 -2.22
CA SER A 250 -15.56 -7.87 -2.32
C SER A 250 -15.45 -6.97 -1.09
N ARG A 251 -14.24 -6.94 -0.51
CA ARG A 251 -13.96 -6.11 0.66
C ARG A 251 -14.02 -4.63 0.31
N ARG A 252 -14.55 -3.86 1.25
CA ARG A 252 -14.49 -2.39 1.19
C ARG A 252 -14.25 -1.81 2.58
N GLU A 253 -13.63 -0.64 2.62
CA GLU A 253 -13.44 0.15 3.84
C GLU A 253 -14.01 1.57 3.71
N LEU A 254 -14.28 2.02 2.48
CA LEU A 254 -14.90 3.31 2.18
C LEU A 254 -16.27 3.13 1.51
N ASP A 255 -17.17 4.06 1.74
CA ASP A 255 -18.49 4.06 1.14
C ASP A 255 -18.50 4.70 -0.27
N ASP A 256 -19.65 4.65 -0.94
CA ASP A 256 -19.83 5.23 -2.26
C ASP A 256 -19.70 6.75 -2.22
N ARG A 257 -20.15 7.34 -1.12
CA ARG A 257 -20.16 8.80 -0.96
C ARG A 257 -18.75 9.38 -0.91
N THR A 258 -17.80 8.64 -0.34
CA THR A 258 -16.38 9.02 -0.38
C THR A 258 -15.88 9.15 -1.82
N ALA A 259 -16.20 8.17 -2.68
CA ALA A 259 -15.80 8.21 -4.09
C ALA A 259 -16.51 9.31 -4.89
N GLU A 260 -17.82 9.52 -4.65
CA GLU A 260 -18.60 10.57 -5.33
C GLU A 260 -18.12 11.99 -4.99
N ARG A 261 -17.68 12.21 -3.75
CA ARG A 261 -17.24 13.53 -3.28
C ARG A 261 -15.80 13.86 -3.63
N ALA A 262 -15.03 12.86 -4.07
CA ALA A 262 -13.63 13.08 -4.45
C ALA A 262 -13.55 13.82 -5.81
N ASP A 263 -12.94 15.00 -5.81
CA ASP A 263 -12.65 15.77 -7.03
C ASP A 263 -11.56 15.12 -7.88
N LEU A 264 -10.67 14.34 -7.23
CA LEU A 264 -9.62 13.58 -7.87
C LEU A 264 -9.48 12.22 -7.22
N ILE A 265 -9.77 11.16 -7.97
CA ILE A 265 -9.54 9.77 -7.57
C ILE A 265 -8.30 9.24 -8.27
N VAL A 266 -7.41 8.63 -7.52
CA VAL A 266 -6.17 8.02 -8.02
C VAL A 266 -6.09 6.56 -7.60
N ALA A 267 -5.77 5.68 -8.53
CA ALA A 267 -5.42 4.28 -8.27
C ALA A 267 -3.97 4.01 -8.70
N ASN A 268 -3.35 2.98 -8.15
CA ASN A 268 -1.99 2.64 -8.58
C ASN A 268 -1.97 2.14 -10.03
N LEU A 269 -2.97 1.31 -10.39
CA LEU A 269 -3.17 0.75 -11.72
C LEU A 269 -4.69 0.61 -11.98
N ARG A 270 -5.21 1.31 -12.97
CA ARG A 270 -6.65 1.34 -13.32
C ARG A 270 -7.18 -0.04 -13.71
N GLU A 271 -6.41 -0.81 -14.46
CA GLU A 271 -6.75 -2.19 -14.83
C GLU A 271 -7.03 -3.05 -13.59
N SER A 272 -6.30 -2.85 -12.50
CA SER A 272 -6.52 -3.62 -11.27
C SER A 272 -7.83 -3.27 -10.56
N VAL A 273 -8.37 -2.07 -10.75
CA VAL A 273 -9.69 -1.70 -10.19
C VAL A 273 -10.78 -2.59 -10.77
N SER A 274 -10.78 -2.76 -12.10
CA SER A 274 -11.77 -3.57 -12.81
C SER A 274 -11.50 -5.07 -12.70
N SER A 275 -10.26 -5.51 -12.91
CA SER A 275 -9.90 -6.93 -12.91
C SER A 275 -9.97 -7.59 -11.54
N GLU A 276 -9.70 -6.84 -10.47
CA GLU A 276 -9.80 -7.33 -9.08
C GLU A 276 -11.13 -6.96 -8.42
N LYS A 277 -12.01 -6.22 -9.10
CA LYS A 277 -13.28 -5.67 -8.58
C LYS A 277 -13.14 -5.12 -7.16
N GLN A 278 -12.29 -4.10 -7.02
CA GLN A 278 -12.00 -3.48 -5.73
C GLN A 278 -13.23 -2.76 -5.17
N GLY A 279 -13.77 -3.23 -4.07
CA GLY A 279 -15.07 -2.81 -3.56
C GLY A 279 -15.24 -1.31 -3.35
N ASP A 280 -14.19 -0.60 -2.90
CA ASP A 280 -14.26 0.85 -2.66
C ASP A 280 -14.46 1.69 -3.94
N LEU A 281 -13.99 1.20 -5.09
CA LEU A 281 -14.13 1.88 -6.38
C LEU A 281 -15.05 1.13 -7.33
N TRP A 282 -15.02 -0.21 -7.31
CA TRP A 282 -15.79 -1.00 -8.26
C TRP A 282 -17.30 -0.93 -8.01
N ILE A 283 -17.73 -0.94 -6.74
CA ILE A 283 -19.15 -0.83 -6.40
C ILE A 283 -19.74 0.53 -6.85
N PRO A 284 -19.10 1.68 -6.58
CA PRO A 284 -19.57 2.96 -7.15
C PRO A 284 -19.58 2.98 -8.68
N ILE A 285 -18.63 2.30 -9.37
CA ILE A 285 -18.62 2.18 -10.84
C ILE A 285 -19.82 1.36 -11.31
N GLU A 286 -20.07 0.17 -10.73
CA GLU A 286 -21.23 -0.66 -11.08
C GLU A 286 -22.57 0.05 -10.85
N ARG A 287 -22.63 0.97 -9.90
CA ARG A 287 -23.80 1.81 -9.61
C ARG A 287 -23.88 3.07 -10.49
N GLY A 288 -22.93 3.31 -11.35
CA GLY A 288 -22.90 4.48 -12.23
C GLY A 288 -22.61 5.81 -11.54
N LEU A 289 -22.11 5.79 -10.30
CA LEU A 289 -21.80 6.99 -9.50
C LEU A 289 -20.47 7.63 -9.93
N ILE A 290 -19.50 6.82 -10.34
CA ILE A 290 -18.23 7.26 -10.93
C ILE A 290 -17.91 6.43 -12.16
N LYS A 291 -17.00 6.91 -13.02
CA LYS A 291 -16.55 6.18 -14.21
C LYS A 291 -15.10 5.74 -14.06
N LEU A 292 -14.76 4.58 -14.61
CA LEU A 292 -13.39 4.04 -14.56
C LEU A 292 -12.37 4.98 -15.19
N GLU A 293 -12.76 5.65 -16.30
CA GLU A 293 -11.92 6.58 -17.07
C GLU A 293 -11.59 7.87 -16.30
N GLN A 294 -12.39 8.22 -15.29
CA GLN A 294 -12.16 9.39 -14.43
C GLN A 294 -11.02 9.13 -13.43
N ILE A 295 -10.74 7.86 -13.12
CA ILE A 295 -9.71 7.48 -12.16
C ILE A 295 -8.33 7.72 -12.79
N ALA A 296 -7.52 8.56 -12.16
CA ALA A 296 -6.12 8.75 -12.53
C ALA A 296 -5.27 7.57 -12.10
N GLU A 297 -4.16 7.34 -12.76
CA GLU A 297 -3.14 6.41 -12.29
C GLU A 297 -2.02 7.13 -11.55
N LEU A 298 -1.49 6.49 -10.51
CA LEU A 298 -0.37 7.06 -9.74
C LEU A 298 0.84 7.36 -10.62
N GLY A 299 1.06 6.53 -11.65
CA GLY A 299 2.10 6.74 -12.66
C GLY A 299 1.90 7.99 -13.49
N GLU A 300 0.66 8.36 -13.84
CA GLU A 300 0.36 9.57 -14.59
C GLU A 300 0.75 10.84 -13.80
N LEU A 301 0.53 10.81 -12.46
CA LEU A 301 0.96 11.89 -11.57
C LEU A 301 2.49 11.94 -11.47
N ALA A 302 3.12 10.79 -11.28
CA ALA A 302 4.57 10.69 -11.17
C ALA A 302 5.30 11.12 -12.45
N ALA A 303 4.68 10.91 -13.62
CA ALA A 303 5.21 11.33 -14.92
C ALA A 303 4.84 12.77 -15.30
N GLY A 304 4.06 13.50 -14.48
CA GLY A 304 3.57 14.83 -14.79
C GLY A 304 2.55 14.87 -15.95
N LYS A 305 2.01 13.71 -16.36
CA LYS A 305 0.98 13.60 -17.41
C LYS A 305 -0.39 14.03 -16.89
N ARG A 306 -0.60 13.99 -15.61
CA ARG A 306 -1.79 14.46 -14.93
C ARG A 306 -1.39 15.19 -13.64
N ALA A 307 -2.01 16.33 -13.39
CA ALA A 307 -1.77 17.08 -12.17
C ALA A 307 -2.31 16.29 -10.95
N GLY A 308 -1.60 16.36 -9.83
CA GLY A 308 -2.08 15.95 -8.53
C GLY A 308 -3.09 16.95 -7.98
N ARG A 309 -3.02 17.26 -6.70
CA ARG A 309 -3.83 18.35 -6.09
C ARG A 309 -3.49 19.69 -6.73
N THR A 310 -4.52 20.40 -7.21
CA THR A 310 -4.38 21.72 -7.84
C THR A 310 -5.09 22.84 -7.08
N GLY A 311 -5.95 22.47 -6.11
CA GLY A 311 -6.71 23.46 -5.33
C GLY A 311 -6.83 23.10 -3.86
N ALA A 312 -6.87 24.16 -3.02
CA ALA A 312 -6.93 23.98 -1.56
C ALA A 312 -8.23 23.30 -1.09
N ARG A 313 -9.33 23.45 -1.84
CA ARG A 313 -10.63 22.87 -1.49
C ARG A 313 -10.87 21.48 -2.05
N GLN A 314 -10.01 20.98 -2.93
CA GLN A 314 -10.21 19.66 -3.54
C GLN A 314 -10.20 18.56 -2.48
N ILE A 315 -11.18 17.65 -2.54
CA ILE A 315 -11.15 16.36 -1.86
C ILE A 315 -10.42 15.40 -2.80
N THR A 316 -9.31 14.82 -2.32
CA THR A 316 -8.54 13.86 -3.12
C THR A 316 -8.61 12.47 -2.49
N TYR A 317 -8.72 11.43 -3.32
CA TYR A 317 -8.80 10.05 -2.87
C TYR A 317 -7.75 9.18 -3.58
N HIS A 318 -6.90 8.51 -2.82
CA HIS A 318 -5.94 7.52 -3.31
C HIS A 318 -6.36 6.10 -2.92
N LYS A 319 -6.69 5.28 -3.90
CA LYS A 319 -6.90 3.85 -3.72
C LYS A 319 -5.60 3.10 -3.95
N ASN A 320 -4.89 2.80 -2.85
CA ASN A 320 -3.67 2.02 -2.87
C ASN A 320 -3.94 0.50 -2.93
N ASN A 321 -2.89 -0.27 -3.03
CA ASN A 321 -2.80 -1.73 -2.95
C ASN A 321 -3.42 -2.47 -4.15
N ASN A 322 -3.23 -1.91 -5.35
CA ASN A 322 -3.52 -2.54 -6.63
C ASN A 322 -2.33 -2.33 -7.59
N GLY A 323 -2.10 -3.24 -8.56
CA GLY A 323 -0.97 -3.16 -9.47
C GLY A 323 0.37 -3.03 -8.74
N THR A 324 0.67 -3.96 -7.84
CA THR A 324 1.71 -3.79 -6.83
C THR A 324 3.05 -4.41 -7.21
N GLY A 325 3.13 -5.18 -8.29
CA GLY A 325 4.34 -5.91 -8.68
C GLY A 325 5.53 -4.98 -8.96
N ALA A 326 5.31 -3.90 -9.72
CA ALA A 326 6.35 -2.92 -9.99
C ALA A 326 6.89 -2.27 -8.69
N ALA A 327 6.00 -1.91 -7.76
CA ALA A 327 6.40 -1.34 -6.48
C ALA A 327 7.14 -2.35 -5.57
N ASP A 328 6.70 -3.62 -5.57
CA ASP A 328 7.43 -4.69 -4.87
C ASP A 328 8.87 -4.81 -5.40
N LEU A 329 9.03 -4.85 -6.72
CA LEU A 329 10.35 -4.98 -7.34
C LEU A 329 11.21 -3.73 -7.18
N ALA A 330 10.62 -2.53 -7.13
CA ALA A 330 11.35 -1.30 -6.88
C ALA A 330 12.05 -1.33 -5.50
N VAL A 331 11.30 -1.65 -4.46
CA VAL A 331 11.85 -1.74 -3.10
C VAL A 331 12.82 -2.90 -2.96
N THR A 332 12.51 -4.04 -3.58
CA THR A 332 13.39 -5.22 -3.55
C THR A 332 14.71 -4.97 -4.29
N MET A 333 14.66 -4.27 -5.44
CA MET A 333 15.85 -3.92 -6.21
C MET A 333 16.71 -2.91 -5.46
N LEU A 334 16.11 -1.93 -4.80
CA LEU A 334 16.83 -1.01 -3.92
C LEU A 334 17.59 -1.76 -2.82
N ALA A 335 16.92 -2.72 -2.16
CA ALA A 335 17.56 -3.56 -1.13
C ALA A 335 18.67 -4.42 -1.72
N TYR A 336 18.46 -5.04 -2.89
CA TYR A 336 19.47 -5.83 -3.61
C TYR A 336 20.71 -5.01 -3.96
N GLN A 337 20.53 -3.81 -4.52
CA GLN A 337 21.66 -2.94 -4.88
C GLN A 337 22.51 -2.57 -3.67
N LYS A 338 21.85 -2.19 -2.55
CA LYS A 338 22.55 -1.87 -1.30
C LYS A 338 23.23 -3.09 -0.69
N ALA A 339 22.59 -4.27 -0.70
CA ALA A 339 23.18 -5.51 -0.23
C ALA A 339 24.44 -5.88 -1.04
N ARG A 340 24.35 -5.79 -2.38
CA ARG A 340 25.51 -6.03 -3.27
C ARG A 340 26.67 -5.09 -2.97
N ALA A 341 26.41 -3.80 -2.82
CA ALA A 341 27.42 -2.80 -2.51
C ALA A 341 28.16 -3.08 -1.17
N LEU A 342 27.46 -3.74 -0.23
CA LEU A 342 28.01 -4.12 1.08
C LEU A 342 28.57 -5.56 1.11
N GLY A 343 28.58 -6.26 -0.02
CA GLY A 343 29.03 -7.67 -0.07
C GLY A 343 28.12 -8.64 0.69
N ARG A 344 26.85 -8.28 0.90
CA ARG A 344 25.87 -9.13 1.60
C ARG A 344 25.16 -10.09 0.63
N GLY A 345 24.76 -11.24 1.13
CA GLY A 345 24.06 -12.28 0.38
C GLY A 345 24.94 -13.51 0.14
N THR A 346 24.29 -14.60 -0.23
CA THR A 346 24.95 -15.88 -0.56
C THR A 346 24.85 -16.12 -2.05
N GLU A 347 25.97 -16.37 -2.72
CA GLU A 347 25.96 -16.72 -4.13
C GLU A 347 25.23 -18.04 -4.38
N ILE A 348 24.48 -18.08 -5.48
CA ILE A 348 23.74 -19.26 -5.92
C ILE A 348 24.45 -19.81 -7.17
N ALA A 349 24.93 -21.03 -7.08
CA ALA A 349 25.41 -21.75 -8.24
C ALA A 349 24.22 -22.24 -9.07
N ILE A 350 24.15 -21.85 -10.34
CA ILE A 350 23.15 -22.27 -11.34
C ILE A 350 23.85 -22.68 -12.62
#